data_e7de74c3bd70d12bf1501e0f6796f050
#
_entry.id   e7de74c3bd70d12bf1501e0f6796f050
#
_cell.length_a   1.000
_cell.length_b   1.000
_cell.length_c   1.000
_cell.angle_alpha   90.00
_cell.angle_beta   90.00
_cell.angle_gamma   90.00
#
_symmetry.space_group_name_H-M   'P 1'
#
loop_
_entity.id
_entity.type
_entity.pdbx_description
1 polymer ?
#
loop_
_entity_poly.entity_id
_entity_poly.type
_entity_poly.pdbx_seq_one_letter_code
_entity_poly.pdbx_strand_id
1 'polypeptide(L)'
;MKLSYTEIFKHSDILNPISATSLLSAGKLAQLEPKSTILDLGSGKAFPSLLWANTFGATVEGFDINRDYVEYANSRAKMLNLSNRVKYSCKDIRKLRLDKKYDVVAFLGLGMTQVYGKNSDVLKIFESLLNKDGILILAEPVWLVKPVSSEGLKALGEAETSFLTEAEMRHLMGESGFQVLRHYVSSKEDWELYVRPVYIAMQEIMKSKSQLADEAQKIINGFKAEYAAVGQHWNMLLWVAKMH
;
A
#
# COMPACT_ATOMS: atom_id res chain seq x y z
N MET A 1 23.07 8.86 11.97
CA MET A 1 22.82 8.47 10.55
C MET A 1 21.50 7.73 10.55
N LYS A 2 20.62 7.97 9.58
CA LYS A 2 19.30 7.28 9.50
C LYS A 2 19.32 6.26 8.36
N LEU A 3 18.71 5.11 8.58
CA LEU A 3 18.49 4.10 7.54
C LEU A 3 17.43 4.58 6.53
N SER A 4 17.70 4.39 5.25
CA SER A 4 16.76 4.66 4.18
C SER A 4 15.68 3.56 4.08
N TYR A 5 14.54 3.88 3.51
CA TYR A 5 13.51 2.87 3.19
C TYR A 5 14.07 1.74 2.32
N THR A 6 14.97 2.05 1.38
CA THR A 6 15.64 1.05 0.53
C THR A 6 16.45 0.04 1.36
N GLU A 7 17.15 0.50 2.41
CA GLU A 7 17.90 -0.38 3.31
C GLU A 7 16.95 -1.19 4.21
N ILE A 8 15.90 -0.57 4.75
CA ILE A 8 14.93 -1.24 5.62
C ILE A 8 14.21 -2.37 4.87
N PHE A 9 13.73 -2.10 3.67
CA PHE A 9 12.98 -3.05 2.84
C PHE A 9 13.83 -3.76 1.79
N LYS A 10 15.15 -3.89 2.01
CA LYS A 10 16.10 -4.50 1.06
C LYS A 10 15.63 -5.87 0.56
N HIS A 11 15.16 -6.71 1.45
CA HIS A 11 14.73 -8.08 1.15
C HIS A 11 13.22 -8.25 0.93
N SER A 12 12.45 -7.16 0.98
CA SER A 12 11.00 -7.20 0.80
C SER A 12 10.64 -6.92 -0.66
N ASP A 13 9.85 -7.77 -1.27
CA ASP A 13 9.15 -7.48 -2.54
C ASP A 13 7.81 -6.78 -2.26
N ILE A 14 7.15 -7.16 -1.17
CA ILE A 14 5.87 -6.60 -0.70
C ILE A 14 6.18 -5.58 0.39
N LEU A 15 5.66 -4.37 0.25
CA LEU A 15 5.92 -3.25 1.16
C LEU A 15 4.74 -2.94 2.10
N ASN A 16 3.77 -3.84 2.16
CA ASN A 16 2.61 -3.77 3.07
C ASN A 16 2.13 -5.21 3.37
N PRO A 17 1.35 -5.44 4.42
CA PRO A 17 0.91 -6.78 4.79
C PRO A 17 -0.33 -7.24 4.00
N ILE A 18 -0.32 -7.10 2.67
CA ILE A 18 -1.41 -7.58 1.81
C ILE A 18 -0.94 -8.77 0.99
N SER A 19 -1.61 -9.89 1.13
CA SER A 19 -1.23 -11.13 0.44
C SER A 19 -1.46 -11.09 -1.07
N ALA A 20 -0.68 -11.89 -1.80
CA ALA A 20 -0.91 -12.14 -3.22
C ALA A 20 -2.32 -12.67 -3.49
N THR A 21 -2.86 -13.51 -2.59
CA THR A 21 -4.22 -14.06 -2.69
C THR A 21 -5.28 -12.95 -2.60
N SER A 22 -5.15 -12.03 -1.65
CA SER A 22 -6.05 -10.88 -1.51
C SER A 22 -5.96 -9.95 -2.73
N LEU A 23 -4.74 -9.69 -3.23
CA LEU A 23 -4.50 -8.90 -4.44
C LEU A 23 -5.13 -9.54 -5.68
N LEU A 24 -4.98 -10.85 -5.88
CA LEU A 24 -5.60 -11.57 -7.00
C LEU A 24 -7.14 -11.56 -6.88
N SER A 25 -7.67 -11.71 -5.67
CA SER A 25 -9.10 -11.63 -5.43
C SER A 25 -9.65 -10.23 -5.70
N ALA A 26 -8.92 -9.18 -5.32
CA ALA A 26 -9.25 -7.80 -5.65
C ALA A 26 -9.24 -7.56 -7.17
N GLY A 27 -8.22 -8.06 -7.89
CA GLY A 27 -8.15 -7.97 -9.34
C GLY A 27 -9.31 -8.68 -10.07
N LYS A 28 -9.72 -9.86 -9.58
CA LYS A 28 -10.91 -10.56 -10.09
C LYS A 28 -12.19 -9.77 -9.84
N LEU A 29 -12.35 -9.22 -8.64
CA LEU A 29 -13.52 -8.42 -8.29
C LEU A 29 -13.59 -7.11 -9.08
N ALA A 30 -12.42 -6.51 -9.38
CA ALA A 30 -12.28 -5.36 -10.27
C ALA A 30 -12.46 -5.72 -11.76
N GLN A 31 -12.70 -6.99 -12.08
CA GLN A 31 -12.85 -7.52 -13.44
C GLN A 31 -11.67 -7.16 -14.37
N LEU A 32 -10.45 -7.23 -13.82
CA LEU A 32 -9.25 -6.92 -14.60
C LEU A 32 -9.11 -7.85 -15.80
N GLU A 33 -8.82 -7.26 -16.97
CA GLU A 33 -8.66 -7.93 -18.25
C GLU A 33 -7.58 -7.23 -19.11
N PRO A 34 -7.15 -7.78 -20.26
CA PRO A 34 -6.03 -7.22 -21.03
C PRO A 34 -6.19 -5.77 -21.52
N LYS A 35 -7.42 -5.27 -21.59
CA LYS A 35 -7.69 -3.86 -21.94
C LYS A 35 -7.73 -2.91 -20.74
N SER A 36 -7.78 -3.45 -19.52
CA SER A 36 -7.86 -2.63 -18.30
C SER A 36 -6.61 -1.78 -18.12
N THR A 37 -6.82 -0.54 -17.69
CA THR A 37 -5.78 0.43 -17.36
C THR A 37 -5.74 0.68 -15.87
N ILE A 38 -4.55 0.56 -15.27
CA ILE A 38 -4.32 0.71 -13.83
C ILE A 38 -3.38 1.88 -13.59
N LEU A 39 -3.76 2.78 -12.70
CA LEU A 39 -2.89 3.78 -12.10
C LEU A 39 -2.46 3.29 -10.71
N ASP A 40 -1.15 3.12 -10.49
CA ASP A 40 -0.57 2.66 -9.23
C ASP A 40 0.17 3.84 -8.55
N LEU A 41 -0.48 4.44 -7.56
CA LEU A 41 0.02 5.62 -6.84
C LEU A 41 0.81 5.20 -5.60
N GLY A 42 2.10 5.54 -5.57
CA GLY A 42 3.03 5.04 -4.57
C GLY A 42 3.36 3.57 -4.81
N SER A 43 3.71 3.24 -6.04
CA SER A 43 3.86 1.85 -6.49
C SER A 43 4.94 1.05 -5.74
N GLY A 44 5.86 1.71 -5.04
CA GLY A 44 6.96 1.06 -4.37
C GLY A 44 7.75 0.15 -5.31
N LYS A 45 7.98 -1.10 -4.93
CA LYS A 45 8.61 -2.13 -5.76
C LYS A 45 7.62 -2.79 -6.74
N ALA A 46 6.39 -2.27 -6.85
CA ALA A 46 5.35 -2.61 -7.81
C ALA A 46 4.84 -4.06 -7.76
N PHE A 47 5.02 -4.77 -6.64
CA PHE A 47 4.56 -6.16 -6.55
C PHE A 47 3.07 -6.32 -6.90
N PRO A 48 2.11 -5.52 -6.37
CA PRO A 48 0.70 -5.68 -6.69
C PRO A 48 0.39 -5.47 -8.17
N SER A 49 0.85 -4.38 -8.75
CA SER A 49 0.54 -4.03 -10.14
C SER A 49 1.25 -4.93 -11.15
N LEU A 50 2.46 -5.40 -10.87
CA LEU A 50 3.14 -6.44 -11.66
C LEU A 50 2.37 -7.77 -11.61
N LEU A 51 1.85 -8.15 -10.43
CA LEU A 51 1.03 -9.34 -10.27
C LEU A 51 -0.24 -9.25 -11.13
N TRP A 52 -0.93 -8.11 -11.12
CA TRP A 52 -2.12 -7.89 -11.94
C TRP A 52 -1.81 -7.86 -13.44
N ALA A 53 -0.74 -7.18 -13.85
CA ALA A 53 -0.32 -7.16 -15.26
C ALA A 53 0.04 -8.56 -15.76
N ASN A 54 0.74 -9.36 -14.95
CA ASN A 54 1.12 -10.72 -15.31
C ASN A 54 -0.07 -11.68 -15.36
N THR A 55 -1.03 -11.54 -14.44
CA THR A 55 -2.15 -12.49 -14.30
C THR A 55 -3.31 -12.15 -15.22
N PHE A 56 -3.65 -10.87 -15.35
CA PHE A 56 -4.84 -10.41 -16.09
C PHE A 56 -4.50 -9.72 -17.41
N GLY A 57 -3.22 -9.47 -17.68
CA GLY A 57 -2.76 -8.78 -18.87
C GLY A 57 -3.04 -7.27 -18.87
N ALA A 58 -3.44 -6.68 -17.74
CA ALA A 58 -3.72 -5.25 -17.62
C ALA A 58 -2.49 -4.39 -17.94
N THR A 59 -2.72 -3.14 -18.36
CA THR A 59 -1.66 -2.13 -18.50
C THR A 59 -1.57 -1.29 -17.24
N VAL A 60 -0.34 -0.96 -16.83
CA VAL A 60 -0.06 -0.23 -15.59
C VAL A 60 0.79 1.01 -15.85
N GLU A 61 0.39 2.13 -15.27
CA GLU A 61 1.24 3.28 -15.07
C GLU A 61 1.41 3.52 -13.57
N GLY A 62 2.65 3.37 -13.08
CA GLY A 62 2.96 3.49 -11.66
C GLY A 62 3.90 4.66 -11.37
N PHE A 63 3.71 5.27 -10.20
CA PHE A 63 4.53 6.37 -9.73
C PHE A 63 4.97 6.15 -8.30
N ASP A 64 6.25 6.38 -8.04
CA ASP A 64 6.81 6.39 -6.70
C ASP A 64 7.87 7.50 -6.58
N ILE A 65 8.07 8.04 -5.39
CA ILE A 65 9.09 9.06 -5.14
C ILE A 65 10.49 8.45 -4.96
N ASN A 66 10.55 7.17 -4.58
CA ASN A 66 11.81 6.46 -4.36
C ASN A 66 12.36 5.92 -5.69
N ARG A 67 13.47 6.50 -6.15
CA ARG A 67 14.13 6.12 -7.40
C ARG A 67 14.55 4.66 -7.42
N ASP A 68 15.11 4.14 -6.33
CA ASP A 68 15.60 2.75 -6.25
C ASP A 68 14.46 1.75 -6.41
N TYR A 69 13.28 2.08 -5.85
CA TYR A 69 12.07 1.25 -6.01
C TYR A 69 11.58 1.25 -7.46
N VAL A 70 11.58 2.41 -8.11
CA VAL A 70 11.18 2.53 -9.52
C VAL A 70 12.14 1.76 -10.45
N GLU A 71 13.43 1.85 -10.21
CA GLU A 71 14.44 1.09 -10.97
C GLU A 71 14.27 -0.43 -10.75
N TYR A 72 14.02 -0.85 -9.51
CA TYR A 72 13.69 -2.24 -9.18
C TYR A 72 12.42 -2.70 -9.90
N ALA A 73 11.32 -1.93 -9.83
CA ALA A 73 10.06 -2.25 -10.48
C ALA A 73 10.20 -2.43 -12.00
N ASN A 74 10.90 -1.51 -12.67
CA ASN A 74 11.15 -1.61 -14.12
C ASN A 74 12.07 -2.80 -14.47
N SER A 75 13.06 -3.10 -13.63
CA SER A 75 13.90 -4.30 -13.81
C SER A 75 13.08 -5.60 -13.69
N ARG A 76 12.20 -5.70 -12.69
CA ARG A 76 11.28 -6.82 -12.52
C ARG A 76 10.31 -6.94 -13.70
N ALA A 77 9.77 -5.82 -14.19
CA ALA A 77 8.92 -5.79 -15.36
C ALA A 77 9.62 -6.38 -16.59
N LYS A 78 10.90 -6.04 -16.79
CA LYS A 78 11.72 -6.61 -17.87
C LYS A 78 11.94 -8.12 -17.72
N MET A 79 12.27 -8.58 -16.50
CA MET A 79 12.45 -10.01 -16.20
C MET A 79 11.17 -10.83 -16.44
N LEU A 80 10.02 -10.24 -16.20
CA LEU A 80 8.70 -10.86 -16.42
C LEU A 80 8.16 -10.68 -17.84
N ASN A 81 8.92 -10.07 -18.76
CA ASN A 81 8.49 -9.72 -20.13
C ASN A 81 7.24 -8.82 -20.17
N LEU A 82 7.08 -7.93 -19.19
CA LEU A 82 5.94 -7.02 -19.07
C LEU A 82 6.24 -5.57 -19.50
N SER A 83 7.44 -5.25 -20.00
CA SER A 83 7.86 -3.87 -20.31
C SER A 83 6.98 -3.15 -21.34
N ASN A 84 6.21 -3.89 -22.13
CA ASN A 84 5.22 -3.34 -23.06
C ASN A 84 3.85 -3.05 -22.43
N ARG A 85 3.63 -3.50 -21.20
CA ARG A 85 2.35 -3.34 -20.46
C ARG A 85 2.47 -2.43 -19.25
N VAL A 86 3.65 -2.34 -18.65
CA VAL A 86 3.83 -1.57 -17.42
C VAL A 86 4.92 -0.53 -17.57
N LYS A 87 4.73 0.61 -16.92
CA LYS A 87 5.72 1.68 -16.85
C LYS A 87 5.71 2.30 -15.47
N TYR A 88 6.87 2.31 -14.82
CA TYR A 88 7.04 2.98 -13.53
C TYR A 88 7.95 4.19 -13.68
N SER A 89 7.58 5.31 -13.03
CA SER A 89 8.30 6.58 -13.13
C SER A 89 8.50 7.20 -11.75
N CYS A 90 9.72 7.74 -11.53
CA CYS A 90 10.06 8.42 -10.30
C CYS A 90 9.43 9.81 -10.27
N LYS A 91 8.30 9.95 -9.56
CA LYS A 91 7.56 11.22 -9.40
C LYS A 91 6.88 11.29 -8.05
N ASP A 92 6.78 12.50 -7.51
CA ASP A 92 5.95 12.79 -6.34
C ASP A 92 4.48 12.79 -6.76
N ILE A 93 3.71 11.83 -6.23
CA ILE A 93 2.29 11.65 -6.56
C ILE A 93 1.43 12.86 -6.18
N ARG A 94 1.84 13.66 -5.19
CA ARG A 94 1.15 14.89 -4.78
C ARG A 94 1.21 16.00 -5.86
N LYS A 95 2.19 15.91 -6.75
CA LYS A 95 2.45 16.88 -7.82
C LYS A 95 2.02 16.39 -9.20
N LEU A 96 1.43 15.18 -9.27
CA LEU A 96 0.99 14.64 -10.54
C LEU A 96 -0.14 15.51 -11.12
N ARG A 97 -0.07 15.69 -12.43
CA ARG A 97 -1.16 16.21 -13.25
C ARG A 97 -1.33 15.22 -14.39
N LEU A 98 -2.45 14.53 -14.40
CA LEU A 98 -2.77 13.50 -15.37
C LEU A 98 -4.03 13.92 -16.12
N ASP A 99 -3.93 13.96 -17.45
CA ASP A 99 -5.03 14.37 -18.35
C ASP A 99 -5.91 13.17 -18.74
N LYS A 100 -5.54 11.96 -18.32
CA LYS A 100 -6.27 10.72 -18.61
C LYS A 100 -6.84 10.13 -17.33
N LYS A 101 -7.88 9.30 -17.52
CA LYS A 101 -8.51 8.50 -16.48
C LYS A 101 -8.19 7.02 -16.67
N TYR A 102 -8.42 6.24 -15.62
CA TYR A 102 -8.06 4.84 -15.54
C TYR A 102 -9.27 4.00 -15.11
N ASP A 103 -9.26 2.73 -15.46
CA ASP A 103 -10.31 1.78 -15.05
C ASP A 103 -10.11 1.38 -13.57
N VAL A 104 -8.86 1.39 -13.12
CA VAL A 104 -8.50 1.13 -11.72
C VAL A 104 -7.50 2.16 -11.22
N VAL A 105 -7.75 2.73 -10.05
CA VAL A 105 -6.76 3.46 -9.25
C VAL A 105 -6.39 2.59 -8.06
N ALA A 106 -5.10 2.32 -7.89
CA ALA A 106 -4.54 1.60 -6.75
C ALA A 106 -3.72 2.54 -5.88
N PHE A 107 -3.96 2.50 -4.56
CA PHE A 107 -3.21 3.23 -3.54
C PHE A 107 -3.03 2.31 -2.33
N LEU A 108 -1.84 1.74 -2.16
CA LEU A 108 -1.65 0.59 -1.28
C LEU A 108 -0.62 0.86 -0.17
N GLY A 109 -1.11 1.19 1.03
CA GLY A 109 -0.30 1.18 2.26
C GLY A 109 0.58 2.41 2.49
N LEU A 110 0.26 3.56 1.90
CA LEU A 110 0.99 4.82 2.13
C LEU A 110 0.36 5.72 3.20
N GLY A 111 -0.89 5.44 3.60
CA GLY A 111 -1.69 6.33 4.45
C GLY A 111 -2.20 7.56 3.68
N MET A 112 -3.49 7.59 3.37
CA MET A 112 -4.10 8.69 2.62
C MET A 112 -3.82 10.05 3.25
N THR A 113 -4.04 10.17 4.56
CA THR A 113 -3.85 11.43 5.29
C THR A 113 -2.39 11.86 5.37
N GLN A 114 -1.45 10.93 5.41
CA GLN A 114 -0.02 11.23 5.43
C GLN A 114 0.47 11.80 4.10
N VAL A 115 -0.14 11.37 2.99
CA VAL A 115 0.26 11.81 1.65
C VAL A 115 -0.48 13.06 1.21
N TYR A 116 -1.79 13.13 1.40
CA TYR A 116 -2.64 14.17 0.80
C TYR A 116 -3.40 15.03 1.82
N GLY A 117 -3.38 14.70 3.11
CA GLY A 117 -4.14 15.42 4.13
C GLY A 117 -5.48 14.76 4.47
N LYS A 118 -6.60 15.47 4.35
CA LYS A 118 -7.91 14.93 4.75
C LYS A 118 -8.38 13.78 3.85
N ASN A 119 -8.86 12.69 4.44
CA ASN A 119 -9.34 11.51 3.72
C ASN A 119 -10.40 11.82 2.64
N SER A 120 -11.35 12.73 2.92
CA SER A 120 -12.38 13.13 1.95
C SER A 120 -11.79 13.79 0.69
N ASP A 121 -10.75 14.59 0.85
CA ASP A 121 -10.10 15.27 -0.29
C ASP A 121 -9.32 14.26 -1.13
N VAL A 122 -8.74 13.25 -0.48
CA VAL A 122 -8.03 12.17 -1.17
C VAL A 122 -8.98 11.34 -2.03
N LEU A 123 -10.14 10.98 -1.51
CA LEU A 123 -11.14 10.21 -2.27
C LEU A 123 -11.64 10.98 -3.49
N LYS A 124 -11.80 12.31 -3.40
CA LYS A 124 -12.11 13.17 -4.57
C LYS A 124 -11.00 13.17 -5.62
N ILE A 125 -9.73 13.15 -5.18
CA ILE A 125 -8.59 13.00 -6.10
C ILE A 125 -8.70 11.67 -6.84
N PHE A 126 -8.95 10.56 -6.13
CA PHE A 126 -9.08 9.24 -6.75
C PHE A 126 -10.28 9.17 -7.71
N GLU A 127 -11.43 9.74 -7.32
CA GLU A 127 -12.61 9.89 -8.19
C GLU A 127 -12.25 10.60 -9.49
N SER A 128 -11.52 11.72 -9.42
CA SER A 128 -11.13 12.50 -10.59
C SER A 128 -10.24 11.74 -11.59
N LEU A 129 -9.52 10.71 -11.11
CA LEU A 129 -8.60 9.87 -11.89
C LEU A 129 -9.26 8.61 -12.44
N LEU A 130 -10.49 8.29 -12.03
CA LEU A 130 -11.21 7.11 -12.47
C LEU A 130 -12.11 7.37 -13.67
N ASN A 131 -12.20 6.39 -14.57
CA ASN A 131 -13.27 6.31 -15.57
C ASN A 131 -14.62 6.15 -14.86
N LYS A 132 -15.71 6.45 -15.54
CA LYS A 132 -17.06 6.10 -15.07
C LYS A 132 -17.11 4.61 -14.74
N ASP A 133 -17.73 4.25 -13.63
CA ASP A 133 -17.78 2.87 -13.12
C ASP A 133 -16.40 2.27 -12.75
N GLY A 134 -15.36 3.09 -12.66
CA GLY A 134 -14.01 2.67 -12.33
C GLY A 134 -13.88 2.17 -10.89
N ILE A 135 -12.80 1.45 -10.62
CA ILE A 135 -12.55 0.76 -9.35
C ILE A 135 -11.40 1.42 -8.59
N LEU A 136 -11.64 1.73 -7.33
CA LEU A 136 -10.59 2.07 -6.37
C LEU A 136 -10.17 0.79 -5.63
N ILE A 137 -8.86 0.49 -5.65
CA ILE A 137 -8.25 -0.53 -4.79
C ILE A 137 -7.36 0.21 -3.79
N LEU A 138 -7.75 0.20 -2.53
CA LEU A 138 -7.14 0.99 -1.46
C LEU A 138 -6.69 0.07 -0.32
N ALA A 139 -5.45 0.20 0.15
CA ALA A 139 -5.01 -0.44 1.38
C ALA A 139 -4.69 0.61 2.44
N GLU A 140 -5.42 0.57 3.54
CA GLU A 140 -5.29 1.52 4.64
C GLU A 140 -5.32 0.81 5.99
N PRO A 141 -4.54 1.30 6.98
CA PRO A 141 -4.70 0.86 8.36
C PRO A 141 -6.03 1.36 8.92
N VAL A 142 -6.64 0.54 9.76
CA VAL A 142 -7.87 0.88 10.48
C VAL A 142 -7.73 0.56 11.96
N TRP A 143 -8.37 1.38 12.81
CA TRP A 143 -8.63 1.01 14.20
C TRP A 143 -9.74 -0.03 14.25
N LEU A 144 -9.60 -1.05 15.09
CA LEU A 144 -10.64 -2.07 15.27
C LEU A 144 -11.81 -1.55 16.10
N VAL A 145 -11.52 -0.61 17.01
CA VAL A 145 -12.51 0.02 17.88
C VAL A 145 -12.08 1.44 18.26
N LYS A 146 -13.04 2.32 18.49
CA LYS A 146 -12.86 3.63 19.12
C LYS A 146 -13.81 3.76 20.31
N PRO A 147 -13.40 4.46 21.40
CA PRO A 147 -12.11 5.13 21.58
C PRO A 147 -10.95 4.11 21.65
N VAL A 148 -9.82 4.48 21.07
CA VAL A 148 -8.63 3.63 21.06
C VAL A 148 -7.97 3.63 22.44
N SER A 149 -7.58 2.45 22.93
CA SER A 149 -6.88 2.37 24.22
C SER A 149 -5.52 3.08 24.20
N SER A 150 -5.08 3.56 25.35
CA SER A 150 -3.76 4.19 25.48
C SER A 150 -2.62 3.24 25.10
N GLU A 151 -2.81 1.94 25.28
CA GLU A 151 -1.87 0.90 24.87
C GLU A 151 -1.79 0.80 23.32
N GLY A 152 -2.93 0.80 22.64
CA GLY A 152 -2.99 0.80 21.18
C GLY A 152 -2.34 2.03 20.55
N LEU A 153 -2.64 3.23 21.08
CA LEU A 153 -2.02 4.47 20.62
C LEU A 153 -0.50 4.45 20.82
N LYS A 154 -0.05 3.97 21.97
CA LYS A 154 1.38 3.89 22.30
C LYS A 154 2.11 2.85 21.43
N ALA A 155 1.48 1.72 21.14
CA ALA A 155 2.09 0.63 20.36
C ALA A 155 2.44 1.08 18.94
N LEU A 156 1.58 1.91 18.32
CA LEU A 156 1.82 2.45 16.98
C LEU A 156 2.51 3.83 17.00
N GLY A 157 2.54 4.53 18.13
CA GLY A 157 2.99 5.92 18.17
C GLY A 157 2.08 6.90 17.42
N GLU A 158 0.82 6.52 17.22
CA GLU A 158 -0.17 7.24 16.43
C GLU A 158 -1.24 7.90 17.31
N ALA A 159 -1.89 8.93 16.78
CA ALA A 159 -3.08 9.53 17.39
C ALA A 159 -4.34 8.76 16.99
N GLU A 160 -5.40 8.82 17.80
CA GLU A 160 -6.69 8.21 17.47
C GLU A 160 -7.25 8.71 16.13
N THR A 161 -6.97 9.96 15.79
CA THR A 161 -7.39 10.59 14.53
C THR A 161 -6.58 10.15 13.31
N SER A 162 -5.47 9.39 13.49
CA SER A 162 -4.61 8.96 12.37
C SER A 162 -5.32 7.97 11.46
N PHE A 163 -6.15 7.09 12.02
CA PHE A 163 -6.87 6.07 11.25
C PHE A 163 -8.36 6.13 11.54
N LEU A 164 -9.14 5.70 10.56
CA LEU A 164 -10.57 5.45 10.69
C LEU A 164 -10.81 4.01 11.18
N THR A 165 -12.00 3.74 11.71
CA THR A 165 -12.50 2.38 11.84
C THR A 165 -13.01 1.88 10.48
N GLU A 166 -13.27 0.57 10.35
CA GLU A 166 -13.88 -0.02 9.16
C GLU A 166 -15.21 0.65 8.82
N ALA A 167 -16.06 0.88 9.82
CA ALA A 167 -17.36 1.51 9.64
C ALA A 167 -17.23 2.97 9.19
N GLU A 168 -16.34 3.75 9.79
CA GLU A 168 -16.08 5.14 9.41
C GLU A 168 -15.51 5.23 7.97
N MET A 169 -14.61 4.34 7.58
CA MET A 169 -14.06 4.30 6.23
C MET A 169 -15.13 3.96 5.20
N ARG A 170 -15.97 2.97 5.47
CA ARG A 170 -17.08 2.59 4.61
C ARG A 170 -18.08 3.74 4.43
N HIS A 171 -18.40 4.43 5.50
CA HIS A 171 -19.29 5.60 5.48
C HIS A 171 -18.69 6.72 4.62
N LEU A 172 -17.42 7.06 4.87
CA LEU A 172 -16.70 8.10 4.13
C LEU A 172 -16.59 7.78 2.62
N MET A 173 -16.32 6.52 2.27
CA MET A 173 -16.31 6.09 0.87
C MET A 173 -17.69 6.28 0.22
N GLY A 174 -18.77 5.91 0.92
CA GLY A 174 -20.15 6.11 0.45
C GLY A 174 -20.48 7.58 0.22
N GLU A 175 -20.16 8.47 1.15
CA GLU A 175 -20.33 9.92 0.99
C GLU A 175 -19.48 10.51 -0.15
N SER A 176 -18.38 9.84 -0.49
CA SER A 176 -17.48 10.25 -1.58
C SER A 176 -17.81 9.60 -2.92
N GLY A 177 -18.99 8.99 -3.08
CA GLY A 177 -19.45 8.40 -4.35
C GLY A 177 -18.90 7.01 -4.65
N PHE A 178 -18.35 6.29 -3.65
CA PHE A 178 -17.83 4.94 -3.82
C PHE A 178 -18.71 3.90 -3.14
N GLN A 179 -19.12 2.89 -3.87
CA GLN A 179 -19.73 1.68 -3.31
C GLN A 179 -18.64 0.67 -2.94
N VAL A 180 -18.47 0.37 -1.67
CA VAL A 180 -17.57 -0.69 -1.22
C VAL A 180 -18.14 -2.05 -1.65
N LEU A 181 -17.45 -2.72 -2.56
CA LEU A 181 -17.80 -4.06 -3.03
C LEU A 181 -17.33 -5.13 -2.03
N ARG A 182 -16.11 -4.97 -1.53
CA ARG A 182 -15.50 -5.87 -0.55
C ARG A 182 -14.31 -5.22 0.14
N HIS A 183 -13.96 -5.72 1.32
CA HIS A 183 -12.62 -5.55 1.90
C HIS A 183 -12.03 -6.91 2.29
N TYR A 184 -10.70 -6.94 2.41
CA TYR A 184 -9.91 -8.10 2.88
C TYR A 184 -9.08 -7.62 4.05
N VAL A 185 -9.13 -8.36 5.15
CA VAL A 185 -8.35 -8.07 6.36
C VAL A 185 -7.04 -8.84 6.26
N SER A 186 -5.91 -8.20 6.53
CA SER A 186 -4.62 -8.87 6.56
C SER A 186 -4.58 -9.92 7.67
N SER A 187 -4.19 -11.12 7.31
CA SER A 187 -4.03 -12.22 8.25
C SER A 187 -2.71 -12.09 9.03
N LYS A 188 -2.56 -12.90 10.06
CA LYS A 188 -1.30 -12.98 10.80
C LYS A 188 -0.14 -13.43 9.91
N GLU A 189 -0.39 -14.35 9.00
CA GLU A 189 0.57 -14.84 8.02
C GLU A 189 1.00 -13.74 7.05
N ASP A 190 0.08 -12.88 6.61
CA ASP A 190 0.40 -11.72 5.75
C ASP A 190 1.33 -10.76 6.47
N TRP A 191 1.09 -10.51 7.76
CA TRP A 191 1.96 -9.70 8.61
C TRP A 191 3.33 -10.34 8.82
N GLU A 192 3.41 -11.66 9.02
CA GLU A 192 4.69 -12.38 9.14
C GLU A 192 5.52 -12.28 7.85
N LEU A 193 4.88 -12.41 6.69
CA LEU A 193 5.53 -12.24 5.39
C LEU A 193 6.05 -10.82 5.18
N TYR A 194 5.37 -9.82 5.71
CA TYR A 194 5.77 -8.41 5.63
C TYR A 194 6.93 -8.07 6.56
N VAL A 195 6.88 -8.49 7.83
CA VAL A 195 7.88 -8.08 8.84
C VAL A 195 9.16 -8.90 8.79
N ARG A 196 9.11 -10.17 8.40
CA ARG A 196 10.26 -11.08 8.41
C ARG A 196 11.43 -10.61 7.55
N PRO A 197 11.24 -10.16 6.29
CA PRO A 197 12.33 -9.62 5.48
C PRO A 197 12.99 -8.39 6.08
N VAL A 198 12.21 -7.54 6.77
CA VAL A 198 12.74 -6.37 7.48
C VAL A 198 13.66 -6.81 8.63
N TYR A 199 13.25 -7.81 9.42
CA TYR A 199 14.10 -8.33 10.49
C TYR A 199 15.43 -8.88 9.95
N ILE A 200 15.41 -9.61 8.83
CA ILE A 200 16.62 -10.12 8.18
C ILE A 200 17.53 -8.96 7.77
N ALA A 201 16.98 -7.95 7.08
CA ALA A 201 17.76 -6.79 6.64
C ALA A 201 18.39 -6.03 7.82
N MET A 202 17.64 -5.82 8.91
CA MET A 202 18.14 -5.13 10.09
C MET A 202 19.22 -5.93 10.81
N GLN A 203 19.10 -7.26 10.91
CA GLN A 203 20.13 -8.12 11.48
C GLN A 203 21.42 -8.09 10.67
N GLU A 204 21.35 -8.05 9.34
CA GLU A 204 22.53 -7.89 8.47
C GLU A 204 23.23 -6.55 8.73
N ILE A 205 22.46 -5.46 8.86
CA ILE A 205 22.98 -4.12 9.16
C ILE A 205 23.68 -4.10 10.51
N MET A 206 23.08 -4.68 11.54
CA MET A 206 23.69 -4.77 12.88
C MET A 206 25.04 -5.51 12.87
N LYS A 207 25.18 -6.54 12.02
CA LYS A 207 26.42 -7.31 11.88
C LYS A 207 27.49 -6.57 11.08
N SER A 208 27.11 -5.83 10.04
CA SER A 208 28.03 -5.23 9.05
C SER A 208 28.36 -3.76 9.31
N LYS A 209 27.46 -3.02 9.98
CA LYS A 209 27.54 -1.58 10.20
C LYS A 209 27.26 -1.24 11.67
N SER A 210 28.23 -1.46 12.57
CA SER A 210 28.04 -1.27 14.02
C SER A 210 27.50 0.12 14.40
N GLN A 211 27.86 1.17 13.66
CA GLN A 211 27.38 2.54 13.88
C GLN A 211 25.87 2.73 13.61
N LEU A 212 25.20 1.79 12.94
CA LEU A 212 23.78 1.78 12.66
C LEU A 212 23.03 0.72 13.47
N ALA A 213 23.71 -0.03 14.33
CA ALA A 213 23.13 -1.13 15.08
C ALA A 213 21.98 -0.67 16.00
N ASP A 214 22.13 0.44 16.70
CA ASP A 214 21.08 0.98 17.57
C ASP A 214 19.84 1.43 16.78
N GLU A 215 20.02 1.99 15.60
CA GLU A 215 18.92 2.37 14.74
C GLU A 215 18.19 1.16 14.17
N ALA A 216 18.94 0.16 13.70
CA ALA A 216 18.38 -1.11 13.23
C ALA A 216 17.58 -1.82 14.35
N GLN A 217 18.10 -1.80 15.60
CA GLN A 217 17.39 -2.36 16.73
C GLN A 217 16.09 -1.60 17.05
N LYS A 218 16.10 -0.26 16.94
CA LYS A 218 14.87 0.55 17.11
C LYS A 218 13.82 0.19 16.07
N ILE A 219 14.22 0.00 14.82
CA ILE A 219 13.32 -0.41 13.74
C ILE A 219 12.72 -1.79 14.03
N ILE A 220 13.54 -2.77 14.45
CA ILE A 220 13.04 -4.09 14.84
C ILE A 220 12.01 -3.97 15.96
N ASN A 221 12.30 -3.16 16.98
CA ASN A 221 11.41 -2.98 18.13
C ASN A 221 10.09 -2.31 17.72
N GLY A 222 10.13 -1.32 16.81
CA GLY A 222 8.94 -0.70 16.22
C GLY A 222 8.06 -1.72 15.52
N PHE A 223 8.61 -2.46 14.55
CA PHE A 223 7.86 -3.51 13.84
C PHE A 223 7.32 -4.62 14.76
N LYS A 224 8.04 -4.96 15.83
CA LYS A 224 7.53 -5.90 16.85
C LYS A 224 6.35 -5.34 17.62
N ALA A 225 6.37 -4.06 18.00
CA ALA A 225 5.27 -3.41 18.70
C ALA A 225 4.04 -3.29 17.80
N GLU A 226 4.23 -2.84 16.56
CA GLU A 226 3.16 -2.80 15.55
C GLU A 226 2.52 -4.17 15.35
N TYR A 227 3.34 -5.20 15.11
CA TYR A 227 2.86 -6.57 14.90
C TYR A 227 2.13 -7.14 16.12
N ALA A 228 2.61 -6.87 17.34
CA ALA A 228 1.95 -7.31 18.55
C ALA A 228 0.56 -6.67 18.74
N ALA A 229 0.35 -5.44 18.24
CA ALA A 229 -0.91 -4.71 18.34
C ALA A 229 -1.92 -5.09 17.25
N VAL A 230 -1.48 -5.80 16.18
CA VAL A 230 -2.34 -6.26 15.09
C VAL A 230 -3.42 -7.24 15.60
N GLY A 231 -4.65 -7.04 15.15
CA GLY A 231 -5.79 -7.86 15.56
C GLY A 231 -6.32 -7.59 16.97
N GLN A 232 -5.61 -6.77 17.77
CA GLN A 232 -6.07 -6.32 19.08
C GLN A 232 -6.56 -4.86 19.02
N HIS A 233 -5.80 -3.99 18.37
CA HIS A 233 -6.10 -2.55 18.31
C HIS A 233 -6.32 -2.07 16.88
N TRP A 234 -5.62 -2.62 15.92
CA TRP A 234 -5.63 -2.18 14.53
C TRP A 234 -5.36 -3.34 13.56
N ASN A 235 -5.62 -3.10 12.26
CA ASN A 235 -5.19 -4.00 11.19
C ASN A 235 -5.08 -3.23 9.87
N MET A 236 -4.50 -3.86 8.85
CA MET A 236 -4.49 -3.39 7.48
C MET A 236 -5.67 -3.99 6.71
N LEU A 237 -6.44 -3.16 6.03
CA LEU A 237 -7.54 -3.58 5.16
C LEU A 237 -7.28 -3.20 3.72
N LEU A 238 -7.49 -4.16 2.81
CA LEU A 238 -7.54 -3.92 1.37
C LEU A 238 -9.00 -3.77 0.93
N TRP A 239 -9.36 -2.60 0.47
CA TRP A 239 -10.69 -2.24 0.00
C TRP A 239 -10.78 -2.33 -1.51
N VAL A 240 -11.91 -2.81 -2.01
CA VAL A 240 -12.29 -2.72 -3.43
C VAL A 240 -13.61 -1.98 -3.48
N ALA A 241 -13.62 -0.83 -4.10
CA ALA A 241 -14.80 0.04 -4.19
C ALA A 241 -15.03 0.52 -5.62
N LYS A 242 -16.30 0.55 -6.04
CA LYS A 242 -16.72 1.02 -7.36
C LYS A 242 -17.18 2.47 -7.27
N MET A 243 -16.73 3.29 -8.21
CA MET A 243 -17.23 4.65 -8.39
C MET A 243 -18.61 4.62 -9.05
N HIS A 244 -19.55 5.42 -8.56
CA HIS A 244 -20.91 5.60 -9.14
C HIS A 244 -20.96 6.64 -10.24
#